data_9eb2a2edd116aaaf9124fbabea8d90b2
#
_entry.id   9eb2a2edd116aaaf9124fbabea8d90b2
#
_cell.length_a   1.000
_cell.length_b   1.000
_cell.length_c   1.000
_cell.angle_alpha   90.00
_cell.angle_beta   90.00
_cell.angle_gamma   90.00
#
_symmetry.space_group_name_H-M   'P 1'
#
loop_
_entity.id
_entity.type
_entity.pdbx_description
1 polymer ?
#
loop_
_entity_poly.entity_id
_entity_poly.type
_entity_poly.pdbx_seq_one_letter_code
_entity_poly.pdbx_strand_id
1 'polypeptide(L)'
;VELLKGGFAPNVILLREFSYDKAGIILDGLHFSAWILLGHIRARHQTLLNFMKEPDKYPNVWPDAHWPENHSPKSEEEWNIAIDAYAQELDEMIALVQNPEVNLFEVQQNGKTFSWAAMTALHHTGYHIGQLKTIGRQLGVW
;
A
#
# COMPACT_ATOMS: atom_id res chain seq x y z
N VAL A 1 2.15 14.10 5.70
CA VAL A 1 0.78 13.56 5.52
C VAL A 1 0.37 13.59 4.04
N GLU A 2 0.39 14.74 3.38
CA GLU A 2 0.00 14.86 1.97
C GLU A 2 0.73 13.87 1.07
N LEU A 3 2.04 13.74 1.22
CA LEU A 3 2.84 12.78 0.44
C LEU A 3 2.45 11.32 0.69
N LEU A 4 2.06 10.95 1.93
CA LEU A 4 1.57 9.60 2.23
C LEU A 4 0.29 9.27 1.45
N LYS A 5 -0.57 10.25 1.23
CA LYS A 5 -1.78 10.12 0.39
C LYS A 5 -1.50 10.06 -1.12
N GLY A 6 -0.24 10.24 -1.52
CA GLY A 6 0.21 10.18 -2.91
C GLY A 6 0.51 11.55 -3.54
N GLY A 7 0.39 12.66 -2.79
CA GLY A 7 0.67 14.00 -3.30
C GLY A 7 -0.09 14.31 -4.61
N PHE A 8 0.64 14.48 -5.72
CA PHE A 8 0.07 14.74 -7.04
C PHE A 8 -0.62 13.52 -7.70
N ALA A 9 -0.49 12.32 -7.14
CA ALA A 9 -1.10 11.08 -7.64
C ALA A 9 -1.83 10.36 -6.49
N PRO A 10 -3.01 10.84 -6.05
CA PRO A 10 -3.69 10.35 -4.86
C PRO A 10 -3.99 8.84 -4.95
N ASN A 11 -3.36 8.05 -4.09
CA ASN A 11 -3.35 6.59 -4.15
C ASN A 11 -4.75 5.97 -4.16
N VAL A 12 -5.59 6.35 -3.21
CA VAL A 12 -6.94 5.80 -3.06
C VAL A 12 -7.83 6.19 -4.23
N ILE A 13 -7.71 7.43 -4.73
CA ILE A 13 -8.49 7.92 -5.87
C ILE A 13 -8.14 7.10 -7.12
N LEU A 14 -6.85 6.92 -7.40
CA LEU A 14 -6.39 6.15 -8.56
C LEU A 14 -6.84 4.68 -8.50
N LEU A 15 -6.85 4.08 -7.31
CA LEU A 15 -7.36 2.72 -7.12
C LEU A 15 -8.87 2.64 -7.38
N ARG A 16 -9.66 3.64 -6.92
CA ARG A 16 -11.12 3.69 -7.16
C ARG A 16 -11.49 3.97 -8.62
N GLU A 17 -10.67 4.74 -9.32
CA GLU A 17 -10.84 4.98 -10.77
C GLU A 17 -10.49 3.75 -11.61
N PHE A 18 -9.73 2.79 -11.05
CA PHE A 18 -9.34 1.60 -11.77
C PHE A 18 -10.53 0.65 -11.92
N SER A 19 -10.89 0.36 -13.16
CA SER A 19 -12.05 -0.47 -13.50
C SER A 19 -11.88 -1.91 -13.00
N TYR A 20 -12.85 -2.40 -12.23
CA TYR A 20 -12.84 -3.75 -11.64
C TYR A 20 -12.64 -4.85 -12.69
N ASP A 21 -13.33 -4.78 -13.83
CA ASP A 21 -13.26 -5.76 -14.91
C ASP A 21 -11.86 -5.91 -15.52
N LYS A 22 -10.99 -4.93 -15.31
CA LYS A 22 -9.60 -4.92 -15.76
C LYS A 22 -8.59 -5.22 -14.64
N ALA A 23 -9.05 -5.24 -13.39
CA ALA A 23 -8.15 -5.34 -12.22
C ALA A 23 -7.36 -6.65 -12.16
N GLY A 24 -7.86 -7.73 -12.75
CA GLY A 24 -7.20 -9.04 -12.81
C GLY A 24 -6.36 -9.29 -14.05
N ILE A 25 -6.30 -8.36 -15.01
CA ILE A 25 -5.58 -8.56 -16.26
C ILE A 25 -4.07 -8.40 -16.02
N ILE A 26 -3.32 -9.41 -16.43
CA ILE A 26 -1.85 -9.38 -16.45
C ILE A 26 -1.44 -9.08 -17.89
N LEU A 27 -0.73 -7.97 -18.09
CA LEU A 27 -0.19 -7.60 -19.40
C LEU A 27 1.00 -8.47 -19.77
N ASP A 28 1.22 -8.66 -21.06
CA ASP A 28 2.36 -9.42 -21.57
C ASP A 28 3.69 -8.85 -21.05
N GLY A 29 4.54 -9.76 -20.60
CA GLY A 29 5.84 -9.40 -19.99
C GLY A 29 5.76 -8.94 -18.51
N LEU A 30 4.56 -8.86 -17.90
CA LEU A 30 4.40 -8.59 -16.47
C LEU A 30 4.06 -9.88 -15.71
N HIS A 31 4.30 -9.86 -14.38
CA HIS A 31 3.98 -10.96 -13.46
C HIS A 31 2.91 -10.55 -12.45
N PHE A 32 2.27 -9.39 -12.62
CA PHE A 32 1.29 -8.84 -11.69
C PHE A 32 0.17 -8.10 -12.44
N SER A 33 -1.01 -8.14 -11.85
CA SER A 33 -2.19 -7.35 -12.21
C SER A 33 -2.35 -6.16 -11.26
N ALA A 34 -3.34 -5.30 -11.49
CA ALA A 34 -3.70 -4.25 -10.53
C ALA A 34 -4.13 -4.81 -9.17
N TRP A 35 -4.85 -5.96 -9.17
CA TRP A 35 -5.21 -6.69 -7.96
C TRP A 35 -4.00 -7.16 -7.17
N ILE A 36 -3.03 -7.78 -7.83
CA ILE A 36 -1.78 -8.23 -7.20
C ILE A 36 -1.02 -7.04 -6.61
N LEU A 37 -0.94 -5.92 -7.34
CA LEU A 37 -0.29 -4.70 -6.85
C LEU A 37 -0.97 -4.15 -5.60
N LEU A 38 -2.30 -4.07 -5.57
CA LEU A 38 -3.03 -3.62 -4.39
C LEU A 38 -2.76 -4.52 -3.19
N GLY A 39 -2.83 -5.84 -3.37
CA GLY A 39 -2.55 -6.80 -2.31
C GLY A 39 -1.12 -6.69 -1.78
N HIS A 40 -0.15 -6.51 -2.67
CA HIS A 40 1.26 -6.31 -2.32
C HIS A 40 1.49 -4.99 -1.56
N ILE A 41 0.92 -3.88 -2.04
CA ILE A 41 0.96 -2.58 -1.35
C ILE A 41 0.40 -2.71 0.07
N ARG A 42 -0.77 -3.33 0.22
CA ARG A 42 -1.43 -3.51 1.51
C ARG A 42 -0.60 -4.36 2.47
N ALA A 43 -0.12 -5.53 2.02
CA ALA A 43 0.69 -6.41 2.85
C ALA A 43 1.92 -5.69 3.41
N ARG A 44 2.59 -4.88 2.58
CA ARG A 44 3.72 -4.07 3.01
C ARG A 44 3.30 -2.97 3.97
N HIS A 45 2.20 -2.28 3.66
CA HIS A 45 1.67 -1.21 4.50
C HIS A 45 1.29 -1.71 5.89
N GLN A 46 0.56 -2.83 5.98
CA GLN A 46 0.18 -3.47 7.24
C GLN A 46 1.39 -3.86 8.10
N THR A 47 2.44 -4.42 7.47
CA THR A 47 3.68 -4.76 8.19
C THR A 47 4.30 -3.52 8.85
N LEU A 48 4.39 -2.41 8.12
CA LEU A 48 4.95 -1.17 8.63
C LEU A 48 4.05 -0.53 9.68
N LEU A 49 2.74 -0.56 9.48
CA LEU A 49 1.75 -0.06 10.43
C LEU A 49 1.76 -0.86 11.73
N ASN A 50 1.82 -2.18 11.67
CA ASN A 50 1.93 -3.04 12.85
C ASN A 50 3.21 -2.75 13.64
N PHE A 51 4.33 -2.57 12.96
CA PHE A 51 5.58 -2.13 13.60
C PHE A 51 5.42 -0.76 14.29
N MET A 52 4.75 0.20 13.66
CA MET A 52 4.54 1.51 14.28
C MET A 52 3.61 1.47 15.49
N LYS A 53 2.66 0.53 15.53
CA LYS A 53 1.71 0.36 16.65
C LYS A 53 2.33 -0.42 17.82
N GLU A 54 3.01 -1.51 17.52
CA GLU A 54 3.52 -2.47 18.52
C GLU A 54 4.94 -2.95 18.10
N PRO A 55 5.98 -2.09 18.20
CA PRO A 55 7.31 -2.39 17.66
C PRO A 55 7.97 -3.64 18.28
N ASP A 56 7.71 -3.90 19.55
CA ASP A 56 8.25 -5.05 20.26
C ASP A 56 7.63 -6.38 19.81
N LYS A 57 6.37 -6.35 19.43
CA LYS A 57 5.62 -7.50 18.94
C LYS A 57 5.87 -7.77 17.46
N TYR A 58 6.08 -6.73 16.67
CA TYR A 58 6.28 -6.80 15.22
C TYR A 58 7.62 -6.18 14.78
N PRO A 59 8.76 -6.71 15.27
CA PRO A 59 10.08 -6.16 14.94
C PRO A 59 10.49 -6.45 13.50
N ASN A 60 9.92 -7.49 12.86
CA ASN A 60 10.23 -7.83 11.48
C ASN A 60 9.47 -6.94 10.52
N VAL A 61 10.19 -6.02 9.88
CA VAL A 61 9.66 -5.10 8.89
C VAL A 61 9.88 -5.56 7.44
N TRP A 62 10.44 -6.76 7.25
CA TRP A 62 10.69 -7.40 5.96
C TRP A 62 10.17 -8.85 5.96
N PRO A 63 8.87 -9.09 5.99
CA PRO A 63 8.33 -10.44 5.92
C PRO A 63 8.52 -11.07 4.53
N ASP A 64 8.60 -12.41 4.51
CA ASP A 64 9.12 -13.18 3.37
C ASP A 64 8.20 -13.23 2.14
N ALA A 65 6.89 -13.07 2.25
CA ALA A 65 6.01 -13.17 1.10
C ALA A 65 4.89 -12.12 1.14
N HIS A 66 4.85 -11.27 0.12
CA HIS A 66 3.86 -10.20 0.01
C HIS A 66 3.12 -10.15 -1.31
N TRP A 67 3.29 -11.16 -2.15
CA TRP A 67 2.63 -11.20 -3.45
C TRP A 67 1.43 -12.14 -3.36
N PRO A 68 0.19 -11.64 -3.59
CA PRO A 68 -0.98 -12.50 -3.67
C PRO A 68 -0.84 -13.57 -4.76
N GLU A 69 -1.29 -14.78 -4.47
CA GLU A 69 -1.31 -15.88 -5.45
C GLU A 69 -2.40 -15.66 -6.50
N ASN A 70 -3.57 -15.17 -6.08
CA ASN A 70 -4.66 -14.84 -6.98
C ASN A 70 -4.39 -13.56 -7.74
N HIS A 71 -4.50 -13.60 -9.06
CA HIS A 71 -4.26 -12.46 -9.94
C HIS A 71 -5.49 -11.57 -10.18
N SER A 72 -6.68 -12.00 -9.74
CA SER A 72 -7.94 -11.31 -9.96
C SER A 72 -8.80 -11.30 -8.69
N PRO A 73 -9.53 -10.22 -8.40
CA PRO A 73 -10.56 -10.23 -7.38
C PRO A 73 -11.74 -11.11 -7.85
N LYS A 74 -12.44 -11.71 -6.91
CA LYS A 74 -13.59 -12.59 -7.19
C LYS A 74 -14.83 -11.82 -7.57
N SER A 75 -14.95 -10.57 -7.13
CA SER A 75 -16.08 -9.68 -7.37
C SER A 75 -15.67 -8.22 -7.27
N GLU A 76 -16.49 -7.33 -7.81
CA GLU A 76 -16.34 -5.88 -7.63
C GLU A 76 -16.39 -5.47 -6.16
N GLU A 77 -17.21 -6.16 -5.37
CA GLU A 77 -17.28 -5.96 -3.93
C GLU A 77 -15.93 -6.27 -3.26
N GLU A 78 -15.28 -7.39 -3.61
CA GLU A 78 -13.96 -7.75 -3.07
C GLU A 78 -12.88 -6.70 -3.45
N TRP A 79 -12.93 -6.19 -4.68
CA TRP A 79 -12.06 -5.10 -5.12
C TRP A 79 -12.25 -3.84 -4.27
N ASN A 80 -13.50 -3.42 -4.07
CA ASN A 80 -13.84 -2.24 -3.30
C ASN A 80 -13.48 -2.41 -1.80
N ILE A 81 -13.75 -3.57 -1.21
CA ILE A 81 -13.35 -3.89 0.18
C ILE A 81 -11.83 -3.78 0.35
N ALA A 82 -11.06 -4.26 -0.62
CA ALA A 82 -9.59 -4.18 -0.55
C ALA A 82 -9.09 -2.72 -0.61
N ILE A 83 -9.74 -1.88 -1.41
CA ILE A 83 -9.42 -0.43 -1.48
C ILE A 83 -9.81 0.27 -0.17
N ASP A 84 -10.99 -0.04 0.38
CA ASP A 84 -11.47 0.54 1.65
C ASP A 84 -10.53 0.17 2.81
N ALA A 85 -10.10 -1.09 2.86
CA ALA A 85 -9.14 -1.54 3.86
C ALA A 85 -7.79 -0.83 3.72
N TYR A 86 -7.28 -0.63 2.50
CA TYR A 86 -6.07 0.17 2.28
C TYR A 86 -6.24 1.63 2.72
N ALA A 87 -7.39 2.24 2.43
CA ALA A 87 -7.69 3.61 2.83
C ALA A 87 -7.69 3.75 4.36
N GLN A 88 -8.31 2.80 5.07
CA GLN A 88 -8.30 2.76 6.53
C GLN A 88 -6.88 2.60 7.09
N GLU A 89 -6.11 1.65 6.58
CA GLU A 89 -4.71 1.40 6.97
C GLU A 89 -3.85 2.65 6.79
N LEU A 90 -4.07 3.39 5.70
CA LEU A 90 -3.38 4.65 5.42
C LEU A 90 -3.77 5.74 6.42
N ASP A 91 -5.06 5.89 6.73
CA ASP A 91 -5.54 6.87 7.72
C ASP A 91 -5.00 6.56 9.12
N GLU A 92 -4.90 5.28 9.50
CA GLU A 92 -4.28 4.87 10.77
C GLU A 92 -2.79 5.26 10.84
N MET A 93 -2.03 5.04 9.76
CA MET A 93 -0.62 5.47 9.70
C MET A 93 -0.48 6.98 9.78
N ILE A 94 -1.35 7.71 9.09
CA ILE A 94 -1.39 9.18 9.14
C ILE A 94 -1.69 9.67 10.56
N ALA A 95 -2.64 9.04 11.26
CA ALA A 95 -2.96 9.38 12.63
C ALA A 95 -1.75 9.21 13.56
N LEU A 96 -0.97 8.12 13.40
CA LEU A 96 0.27 7.92 14.17
C LEU A 96 1.33 8.98 13.86
N VAL A 97 1.49 9.34 12.59
CA VAL A 97 2.47 10.36 12.15
C VAL A 97 2.08 11.77 12.68
N GLN A 98 0.80 12.03 12.84
CA GLN A 98 0.29 13.32 13.35
C GLN A 98 0.17 13.38 14.87
N ASN A 99 0.26 12.25 15.55
CA ASN A 99 0.13 12.21 17.01
C ASN A 99 1.38 12.81 17.70
N PRO A 100 1.25 13.93 18.44
CA PRO A 100 2.39 14.57 19.10
C PRO A 100 3.01 13.72 20.23
N GLU A 101 2.27 12.72 20.74
CA GLU A 101 2.75 11.78 21.75
C GLU A 101 3.69 10.71 21.16
N VAL A 102 3.70 10.52 19.83
CA VAL A 102 4.52 9.53 19.14
C VAL A 102 5.86 10.13 18.75
N ASN A 103 6.94 9.63 19.34
CA ASN A 103 8.29 10.00 18.92
C ASN A 103 8.69 9.28 17.64
N LEU A 104 8.53 9.95 16.50
CA LEU A 104 8.80 9.39 15.18
C LEU A 104 10.27 9.06 14.93
N PHE A 105 11.20 9.66 15.70
CA PHE A 105 12.64 9.55 15.48
C PHE A 105 13.34 8.64 16.50
N GLU A 106 12.61 8.13 17.47
CA GLU A 106 13.16 7.15 18.43
C GLU A 106 13.54 5.86 17.72
N VAL A 107 14.76 5.40 17.99
CA VAL A 107 15.27 4.15 17.43
C VAL A 107 14.72 2.97 18.23
N GLN A 108 13.97 2.10 17.57
CA GLN A 108 13.37 0.91 18.16
C GLN A 108 14.40 -0.24 18.24
N GLN A 109 14.06 -1.34 18.93
CA GLN A 109 14.96 -2.48 19.15
C GLN A 109 15.54 -3.08 17.87
N ASN A 110 14.80 -3.01 16.76
CA ASN A 110 15.23 -3.48 15.43
C ASN A 110 16.12 -2.48 14.67
N GLY A 111 16.50 -1.35 15.30
CA GLY A 111 17.34 -0.31 14.71
C GLY A 111 16.59 0.62 13.73
N LYS A 112 15.27 0.53 13.63
CA LYS A 112 14.43 1.38 12.77
C LYS A 112 13.68 2.42 13.59
N THR A 113 13.23 3.49 12.91
CA THR A 113 12.38 4.53 13.49
C THR A 113 10.97 4.47 12.86
N PHE A 114 9.97 5.08 13.50
CA PHE A 114 8.64 5.21 12.89
C PHE A 114 8.66 6.14 11.66
N SER A 115 9.52 7.16 11.68
CA SER A 115 9.77 8.01 10.50
C SER A 115 10.27 7.16 9.32
N TRP A 116 11.23 6.24 9.56
CA TRP A 116 11.69 5.31 8.52
C TRP A 116 10.55 4.45 7.98
N ALA A 117 9.66 3.94 8.84
CA ALA A 117 8.52 3.12 8.42
C ALA A 117 7.55 3.91 7.52
N ALA A 118 7.18 5.13 7.94
CA ALA A 118 6.31 6.00 7.16
C ALA A 118 6.93 6.39 5.79
N MET A 119 8.23 6.70 5.76
CA MET A 119 8.95 7.00 4.52
C MET A 119 9.06 5.78 3.61
N THR A 120 9.22 4.59 4.19
CA THR A 120 9.25 3.32 3.43
C THR A 120 7.89 3.04 2.82
N ALA A 121 6.79 3.23 3.57
CA ALA A 121 5.43 3.08 3.05
C ALA A 121 5.16 4.02 1.88
N LEU A 122 5.53 5.30 2.04
CA LEU A 122 5.40 6.32 0.99
C LEU A 122 6.16 5.94 -0.29
N HIS A 123 7.43 5.59 -0.15
CA HIS A 123 8.28 5.22 -1.29
C HIS A 123 7.76 3.96 -2.01
N HIS A 124 7.47 2.90 -1.25
CA HIS A 124 6.98 1.64 -1.77
C HIS A 124 5.63 1.80 -2.49
N THR A 125 4.68 2.48 -1.86
CA THR A 125 3.37 2.74 -2.48
C THR A 125 3.52 3.59 -3.73
N GLY A 126 4.29 4.67 -3.69
CA GLY A 126 4.51 5.53 -4.87
C GLY A 126 5.11 4.78 -6.05
N TYR A 127 6.07 3.86 -5.79
CA TYR A 127 6.64 3.00 -6.81
C TYR A 127 5.58 2.12 -7.49
N HIS A 128 4.71 1.47 -6.71
CA HIS A 128 3.68 0.58 -7.24
C HIS A 128 2.48 1.31 -7.84
N ILE A 129 2.13 2.49 -7.35
CA ILE A 129 1.11 3.35 -7.99
C ILE A 129 1.57 3.82 -9.37
N GLY A 130 2.86 4.07 -9.56
CA GLY A 130 3.42 4.32 -10.90
C GLY A 130 3.23 3.14 -11.86
N GLN A 131 3.42 1.91 -11.39
CA GLN A 131 3.16 0.69 -12.16
C GLN A 131 1.66 0.51 -12.45
N LEU A 132 0.79 0.72 -11.45
CA LEU A 132 -0.67 0.70 -11.61
C LEU A 132 -1.11 1.67 -12.72
N LYS A 133 -0.58 2.88 -12.69
CA LYS A 133 -0.87 3.92 -13.70
C LYS A 133 -0.47 3.47 -15.11
N THR A 134 0.70 2.84 -15.24
CA THR A 134 1.18 2.30 -16.52
C THR A 134 0.26 1.19 -17.05
N ILE A 135 -0.09 0.23 -16.19
CA ILE A 135 -1.04 -0.84 -16.54
C ILE A 135 -2.39 -0.27 -16.96
N GLY A 136 -2.94 0.66 -16.18
CA GLY A 136 -4.24 1.26 -16.46
C GLY A 136 -4.30 1.99 -17.79
N ARG A 137 -3.22 2.73 -18.16
CA ARG A 137 -3.11 3.37 -19.48
C ARG A 137 -3.09 2.36 -20.62
N GLN A 138 -2.35 1.27 -20.49
CA GLN A 138 -2.32 0.21 -21.51
C GLN A 138 -3.65 -0.53 -21.64
N LEU A 139 -4.39 -0.63 -20.57
CA LEU A 139 -5.74 -1.22 -20.55
C LEU A 139 -6.85 -0.23 -20.92
N GLY A 140 -6.53 1.05 -21.16
CA GLY A 140 -7.51 2.08 -21.48
C GLY A 140 -8.41 2.45 -20.30
N VAL A 141 -7.87 2.49 -19.09
CA VAL A 141 -8.55 3.01 -17.89
C VAL A 141 -8.46 4.53 -17.86
N TRP A 142 -7.32 5.10 -18.27
CA TRP A 142 -7.05 6.54 -18.36
C TRP A 142 -6.52 6.94 -19.74
#